data_4358b397886e7c074636c7b5ddec6c2b
#
_entry.id   4358b397886e7c074636c7b5ddec6c2b
#
_cell.length_a   1.000
_cell.length_b   1.000
_cell.length_c   1.000
_cell.angle_alpha   90.00
_cell.angle_beta   90.00
_cell.angle_gamma   90.00
#
_symmetry.space_group_name_H-M   'P 1'
#
loop_
_entity.id
_entity.type
_entity.pdbx_description
1 polymer ?
#
loop_
_entity_poly.entity_id
_entity_poly.type
_entity_poly.pdbx_seq_one_letter_code
_entity_poly.pdbx_strand_id
1 'polypeptide(L)'
;GYYLPKDSIWSGTVIPAVLLTGINTDLPGQIKAQVSENVYDSSTGTLLLIPQGSVLIAEYNSSVSYSQKRVQIAWNTLIRPDGYQLDLGNMNGVDNAGFSGVRGWVDEHLFEYVKAMGIITAFTAINGEFDSQMKKLKNKYAANLLQQNQTVINQLGSKLIDRAMDIQPSIFVNSGKKVNVFVNKPLILPIFKK
;
A
#
# COMPACT_ATOMS: atom_id res chain seq x y z
N GLY A 1 -20.03 32.98 4.95
CA GLY A 1 -20.42 31.70 5.53
C GLY A 1 -21.77 31.26 4.99
N TYR A 2 -22.06 29.98 5.00
CA TYR A 2 -23.34 29.40 4.59
C TYR A 2 -23.70 28.26 5.56
N TYR A 3 -24.98 27.98 5.67
CA TYR A 3 -25.48 26.87 6.45
C TYR A 3 -25.67 25.65 5.57
N LEU A 4 -25.25 24.49 6.04
CA LEU A 4 -25.49 23.21 5.38
C LEU A 4 -26.93 22.74 5.62
N PRO A 5 -27.57 22.08 4.65
CA PRO A 5 -28.90 21.49 4.85
C PRO A 5 -28.87 20.40 5.93
N LYS A 6 -30.05 20.10 6.49
CA LYS A 6 -30.16 19.09 7.56
C LYS A 6 -29.77 17.67 7.11
N ASP A 7 -30.00 17.34 5.85
CA ASP A 7 -29.67 16.06 5.21
C ASP A 7 -28.21 16.05 4.72
N SER A 8 -27.29 16.48 5.57
CA SER A 8 -25.86 16.57 5.24
C SER A 8 -24.98 15.88 6.28
N ILE A 9 -23.89 15.32 5.79
CA ILE A 9 -22.74 14.84 6.57
C ILE A 9 -21.64 15.88 6.45
N TRP A 10 -21.18 16.39 7.58
CA TRP A 10 -20.20 17.47 7.61
C TRP A 10 -18.77 16.95 7.35
N SER A 11 -17.93 17.86 6.86
CA SER A 11 -16.50 17.61 6.79
C SER A 11 -15.95 17.25 8.18
N GLY A 12 -15.03 16.31 8.25
CA GLY A 12 -14.49 15.78 9.51
C GLY A 12 -15.23 14.57 10.05
N THR A 13 -16.41 14.23 9.51
CA THR A 13 -17.11 12.99 9.85
C THR A 13 -16.33 11.79 9.33
N VAL A 14 -16.43 10.68 10.03
CA VAL A 14 -15.80 9.40 9.66
C VAL A 14 -16.90 8.40 9.32
N ILE A 15 -16.76 7.73 8.17
CA ILE A 15 -17.63 6.63 7.76
C ILE A 15 -16.88 5.32 8.01
N PRO A 16 -17.29 4.51 9.00
CA PRO A 16 -16.63 3.25 9.29
C PRO A 16 -17.01 2.17 8.27
N ALA A 17 -16.03 1.42 7.82
CA ALA A 17 -16.20 0.37 6.82
C ALA A 17 -15.26 -0.81 7.06
N VAL A 18 -15.54 -1.90 6.37
CA VAL A 18 -14.71 -3.12 6.37
C VAL A 18 -14.36 -3.46 4.93
N LEU A 19 -13.09 -3.72 4.67
CA LEU A 19 -12.63 -4.16 3.35
C LEU A 19 -13.24 -5.51 2.99
N LEU A 20 -13.87 -5.58 1.82
CA LEU A 20 -14.36 -6.83 1.23
C LEU A 20 -13.30 -7.49 0.35
N THR A 21 -12.41 -6.69 -0.24
CA THR A 21 -11.29 -7.15 -1.08
C THR A 21 -9.98 -6.88 -0.37
N GLY A 22 -9.00 -7.76 -0.56
CA GLY A 22 -7.62 -7.50 -0.16
C GLY A 22 -6.96 -6.49 -1.07
N ILE A 23 -5.84 -5.93 -0.62
CA ILE A 23 -4.98 -5.03 -1.38
C ILE A 23 -3.62 -5.70 -1.56
N ASN A 24 -3.11 -5.66 -2.79
CA ASN A 24 -1.74 -6.00 -3.11
C ASN A 24 -1.17 -4.87 -3.97
N THR A 25 -0.16 -4.17 -3.47
CA THR A 25 0.41 -3.01 -4.15
C THR A 25 1.31 -3.36 -5.33
N ASP A 26 1.56 -4.63 -5.62
CA ASP A 26 2.28 -5.05 -6.83
C ASP A 26 1.50 -4.71 -8.10
N LEU A 27 0.18 -4.65 -7.99
CA LEU A 27 -0.73 -4.35 -9.10
C LEU A 27 -1.69 -3.23 -8.70
N PRO A 28 -1.90 -2.23 -9.56
CA PRO A 28 -2.96 -1.25 -9.36
C PRO A 28 -4.32 -1.95 -9.42
N GLY A 29 -5.28 -1.47 -8.66
CA GLY A 29 -6.59 -2.07 -8.65
C GLY A 29 -7.64 -1.27 -7.92
N GLN A 30 -8.87 -1.76 -8.04
CA GLN A 30 -10.00 -1.25 -7.30
C GLN A 30 -10.22 -2.10 -6.05
N ILE A 31 -10.62 -1.45 -4.99
CA ILE A 31 -11.01 -2.09 -3.75
C ILE A 31 -12.46 -1.79 -3.42
N LYS A 32 -13.08 -2.73 -2.76
CA LYS A 32 -14.45 -2.64 -2.29
C LYS A 32 -14.47 -2.77 -0.78
N ALA A 33 -15.23 -1.90 -0.13
CA ALA A 33 -15.52 -1.99 1.29
C ALA A 33 -17.02 -1.89 1.53
N GLN A 34 -17.45 -2.29 2.70
CA GLN A 34 -18.83 -2.19 3.14
C GLN A 34 -18.93 -1.34 4.39
N VAL A 35 -19.85 -0.38 4.39
CA VAL A 35 -20.13 0.44 5.56
C VAL A 35 -20.62 -0.47 6.70
N SER A 36 -19.95 -0.38 7.84
CA SER A 36 -20.18 -1.28 8.98
C SER A 36 -21.21 -0.79 9.98
N GLU A 37 -21.53 0.50 9.96
CA GLU A 37 -22.46 1.15 10.88
C GLU A 37 -23.31 2.18 10.14
N ASN A 38 -24.53 2.42 10.64
CA ASN A 38 -25.37 3.48 10.10
C ASN A 38 -24.74 4.86 10.32
N VAL A 39 -24.77 5.69 9.28
CA VAL A 39 -24.30 7.08 9.36
C VAL A 39 -25.49 8.02 9.23
N TYR A 40 -25.66 8.84 10.24
CA TYR A 40 -26.76 9.80 10.35
C TYR A 40 -26.28 11.21 9.97
N ASP A 41 -27.24 12.12 9.78
CA ASP A 41 -26.95 13.52 9.56
C ASP A 41 -26.11 14.11 10.69
N SER A 42 -25.21 15.04 10.34
CA SER A 42 -24.33 15.66 11.35
C SER A 42 -25.00 16.74 12.18
N SER A 43 -26.17 17.25 11.73
CA SER A 43 -26.87 18.34 12.42
C SER A 43 -27.73 17.87 13.57
N THR A 44 -28.49 16.78 13.41
CA THR A 44 -29.43 16.28 14.41
C THR A 44 -29.10 14.87 14.88
N GLY A 45 -28.37 14.09 14.08
CA GLY A 45 -28.08 12.70 14.36
C GLY A 45 -29.29 11.76 14.26
N THR A 46 -30.37 12.19 13.61
CA THR A 46 -31.62 11.45 13.55
C THR A 46 -31.99 10.94 12.15
N LEU A 47 -31.49 11.62 11.11
CA LEU A 47 -31.79 11.26 9.73
C LEU A 47 -30.76 10.25 9.21
N LEU A 48 -31.19 9.04 8.92
CA LEU A 48 -30.29 8.03 8.33
C LEU A 48 -29.96 8.39 6.89
N LEU A 49 -28.69 8.68 6.63
CA LEU A 49 -28.19 9.07 5.31
C LEU A 49 -27.45 7.94 4.60
N ILE A 50 -26.58 7.23 5.33
CA ILE A 50 -25.85 6.09 4.81
C ILE A 50 -26.14 4.89 5.68
N PRO A 51 -26.96 3.94 5.23
CA PRO A 51 -27.25 2.75 6.00
C PRO A 51 -26.06 1.79 6.01
N GLN A 52 -25.93 1.03 7.08
CA GLN A 52 -25.05 -0.13 7.16
C GLN A 52 -25.30 -1.05 5.94
N GLY A 53 -24.24 -1.62 5.38
CA GLY A 53 -24.33 -2.44 4.18
C GLY A 53 -24.16 -1.67 2.87
N SER A 54 -24.08 -0.32 2.91
CA SER A 54 -23.69 0.46 1.75
C SER A 54 -22.29 0.06 1.28
N VAL A 55 -22.06 0.12 -0.02
CA VAL A 55 -20.80 -0.29 -0.63
C VAL A 55 -19.97 0.93 -0.99
N LEU A 56 -18.69 0.87 -0.67
CA LEU A 56 -17.70 1.88 -1.03
C LEU A 56 -16.74 1.28 -2.06
N ILE A 57 -16.41 2.06 -3.08
CA ILE A 57 -15.41 1.72 -4.10
C ILE A 57 -14.30 2.75 -4.03
N ALA A 58 -13.07 2.27 -4.11
CA ALA A 58 -11.88 3.11 -4.07
C ALA A 58 -10.81 2.60 -5.04
N GLU A 59 -9.84 3.47 -5.25
CA GLU A 59 -8.57 3.15 -5.89
C GLU A 59 -7.45 3.32 -4.88
N TYR A 60 -6.37 2.58 -5.06
CA TYR A 60 -5.18 2.71 -4.24
C TYR A 60 -3.94 2.96 -5.08
N ASN A 61 -2.99 3.66 -4.48
CA ASN A 61 -1.71 3.92 -5.11
C ASN A 61 -0.80 2.71 -4.96
N SER A 62 -0.35 2.15 -6.07
CA SER A 62 0.61 1.04 -6.12
C SER A 62 2.07 1.50 -5.99
N SER A 63 2.34 2.81 -6.08
CA SER A 63 3.69 3.35 -5.90
C SER A 63 4.04 3.37 -4.41
N VAL A 64 4.84 2.42 -3.97
CA VAL A 64 5.25 2.26 -2.57
C VAL A 64 6.75 2.54 -2.45
N SER A 65 7.12 3.41 -1.52
CA SER A 65 8.52 3.68 -1.19
C SER A 65 9.03 2.71 -0.11
N TYR A 66 10.34 2.49 -0.06
CA TYR A 66 11.01 1.52 0.81
C TYR A 66 10.68 1.61 2.32
N SER A 67 10.34 2.78 2.82
CA SER A 67 9.97 2.99 4.23
C SER A 67 8.47 3.02 4.47
N GLN A 68 7.66 2.89 3.42
CA GLN A 68 6.22 3.04 3.50
C GLN A 68 5.57 1.73 3.96
N LYS A 69 4.76 1.81 5.02
CA LYS A 69 3.98 0.67 5.56
C LYS A 69 2.48 0.89 5.43
N ARG A 70 2.07 1.92 4.70
CA ARG A 70 0.67 2.33 4.54
C ARG A 70 0.32 2.49 3.08
N VAL A 71 -0.85 2.01 2.71
CA VAL A 71 -1.43 2.17 1.38
C VAL A 71 -2.35 3.38 1.40
N GLN A 72 -2.12 4.32 0.49
CA GLN A 72 -3.02 5.45 0.28
C GLN A 72 -4.23 4.97 -0.53
N ILE A 73 -5.42 5.21 0.01
CA ILE A 73 -6.70 4.82 -0.59
C ILE A 73 -7.50 6.09 -0.89
N ALA A 74 -8.03 6.18 -2.09
CA ALA A 74 -8.92 7.25 -2.52
C ALA A 74 -10.32 6.68 -2.78
N TRP A 75 -11.25 6.95 -1.88
CA TRP A 75 -12.64 6.52 -1.99
C TRP A 75 -13.37 7.42 -2.98
N ASN A 76 -13.85 6.84 -4.07
CA ASN A 76 -14.47 7.59 -5.16
C ASN A 76 -15.98 7.40 -5.26
N THR A 77 -16.52 6.27 -4.85
CA THR A 77 -17.95 5.99 -5.03
C THR A 77 -18.57 5.36 -3.77
N LEU A 78 -19.75 5.83 -3.41
CA LEU A 78 -20.64 5.23 -2.41
C LEU A 78 -21.91 4.74 -3.11
N ILE A 79 -22.30 3.51 -2.87
CA ILE A 79 -23.54 2.91 -3.38
C ILE A 79 -24.37 2.43 -2.20
N ARG A 80 -25.57 2.97 -2.05
CA ARG A 80 -26.50 2.57 -1.00
C ARG A 80 -27.36 1.36 -1.45
N PRO A 81 -27.97 0.63 -0.49
CA PRO A 81 -28.82 -0.52 -0.81
C PRO A 81 -30.06 -0.18 -1.63
N ASP A 82 -30.55 1.07 -1.59
CA ASP A 82 -31.65 1.58 -2.41
C ASP A 82 -31.25 1.91 -3.85
N GLY A 83 -29.98 1.67 -4.22
CA GLY A 83 -29.44 1.97 -5.56
C GLY A 83 -28.96 3.41 -5.74
N TYR A 84 -29.06 4.26 -4.71
CA TYR A 84 -28.52 5.61 -4.78
C TYR A 84 -27.00 5.56 -4.82
N GLN A 85 -26.42 6.23 -5.80
CA GLN A 85 -24.98 6.31 -6.01
C GLN A 85 -24.49 7.75 -5.87
N LEU A 86 -23.41 7.93 -5.12
CA LEU A 86 -22.77 9.22 -4.85
C LEU A 86 -21.30 9.17 -5.22
N ASP A 87 -20.85 10.20 -5.97
CA ASP A 87 -19.43 10.45 -6.19
C ASP A 87 -18.81 11.15 -4.97
N LEU A 88 -17.84 10.51 -4.34
CA LEU A 88 -17.12 11.02 -3.18
C LEU A 88 -15.96 11.95 -3.56
N GLY A 89 -15.56 11.99 -4.83
CA GLY A 89 -14.48 12.85 -5.30
C GLY A 89 -13.14 12.56 -4.65
N ASN A 90 -12.77 11.30 -4.54
CA ASN A 90 -11.48 10.82 -4.00
C ASN A 90 -11.24 11.20 -2.53
N MET A 91 -12.13 10.80 -1.65
CA MET A 91 -11.94 10.96 -0.20
C MET A 91 -10.84 10.04 0.33
N ASN A 92 -10.05 10.55 1.24
CA ASN A 92 -8.94 9.81 1.83
C ASN A 92 -9.40 8.69 2.76
N GLY A 93 -8.78 7.52 2.63
CA GLY A 93 -8.89 6.45 3.60
C GLY A 93 -7.98 6.72 4.81
N VAL A 94 -8.49 6.45 5.99
CA VAL A 94 -7.72 6.47 7.24
C VAL A 94 -7.88 5.14 7.97
N ASP A 95 -6.93 4.81 8.83
CA ASP A 95 -7.03 3.61 9.66
C ASP A 95 -7.93 3.86 10.89
N ASN A 96 -8.13 2.81 11.70
CA ASN A 96 -8.96 2.89 12.90
C ASN A 96 -8.45 3.91 13.94
N ALA A 97 -7.17 4.27 13.89
CA ALA A 97 -6.57 5.27 14.77
C ALA A 97 -6.60 6.68 14.17
N GLY A 98 -7.19 6.86 12.98
CA GLY A 98 -7.31 8.15 12.29
C GLY A 98 -6.06 8.57 11.50
N PHE A 99 -5.06 7.70 11.38
CA PHE A 99 -3.89 7.99 10.56
C PHE A 99 -4.19 7.79 9.08
N SER A 100 -3.69 8.67 8.24
CA SER A 100 -3.84 8.60 6.79
C SER A 100 -3.30 7.28 6.22
N GLY A 101 -4.04 6.68 5.31
CA GLY A 101 -3.73 5.41 4.68
C GLY A 101 -4.02 4.19 5.57
N VAL A 102 -4.09 3.03 4.97
CA VAL A 102 -4.34 1.75 5.65
C VAL A 102 -3.05 1.00 5.86
N ARG A 103 -2.76 0.62 7.10
CA ARG A 103 -1.57 -0.16 7.43
C ARG A 103 -1.74 -1.61 6.97
N GLY A 104 -0.79 -2.09 6.15
CA GLY A 104 -0.65 -3.47 5.74
C GLY A 104 0.59 -4.12 6.34
N TRP A 105 0.78 -5.41 6.08
CA TRP A 105 2.07 -6.05 6.25
C TRP A 105 2.88 -5.85 4.97
N VAL A 106 4.18 -5.68 5.14
CA VAL A 106 5.11 -5.35 4.06
C VAL A 106 5.94 -6.59 3.76
N ASP A 107 5.92 -7.04 2.52
CA ASP A 107 6.91 -7.95 1.99
C ASP A 107 8.04 -7.09 1.40
N GLU A 108 9.13 -7.03 2.12
CA GLU A 108 10.32 -6.26 1.72
C GLU A 108 11.18 -7.02 0.71
N HIS A 109 10.68 -8.14 0.18
CA HIS A 109 11.47 -9.06 -0.67
C HIS A 109 12.85 -9.38 -0.05
N LEU A 110 12.86 -9.52 1.29
CA LEU A 110 14.05 -9.73 2.10
C LEU A 110 14.90 -10.86 1.57
N PHE A 111 14.28 -11.86 0.96
CA PHE A 111 14.99 -12.99 0.38
C PHE A 111 15.85 -12.58 -0.84
N GLU A 112 15.34 -11.67 -1.68
CA GLU A 112 16.13 -11.14 -2.81
C GLU A 112 17.28 -10.25 -2.31
N TYR A 113 17.06 -9.53 -1.23
CA TYR A 113 18.11 -8.78 -0.52
C TYR A 113 19.19 -9.68 0.05
N VAL A 114 18.80 -10.71 0.76
CA VAL A 114 19.73 -11.69 1.35
C VAL A 114 20.51 -12.42 0.25
N LYS A 115 19.86 -12.72 -0.86
CA LYS A 115 20.51 -13.27 -2.05
C LYS A 115 21.55 -12.31 -2.63
N ALA A 116 21.19 -11.04 -2.83
CA ALA A 116 22.10 -10.01 -3.35
C ALA A 116 23.26 -9.78 -2.37
N MET A 117 23.00 -9.69 -1.07
CA MET A 117 24.00 -9.58 -0.01
C MET A 117 24.88 -10.83 0.06
N GLY A 118 24.30 -12.01 -0.08
CA GLY A 118 25.04 -13.27 -0.12
C GLY A 118 26.00 -13.35 -1.33
N ILE A 119 25.57 -12.87 -2.48
CA ILE A 119 26.42 -12.76 -3.67
C ILE A 119 27.56 -11.76 -3.41
N ILE A 120 27.28 -10.61 -2.81
CA ILE A 120 28.29 -9.59 -2.50
C ILE A 120 29.29 -10.13 -1.47
N THR A 121 28.79 -10.80 -0.43
CA THR A 121 29.66 -11.42 0.60
C THR A 121 30.53 -12.53 -0.01
N ALA A 122 29.98 -13.32 -0.92
CA ALA A 122 30.74 -14.31 -1.66
C ALA A 122 31.82 -13.66 -2.55
N PHE A 123 31.50 -12.55 -3.24
CA PHE A 123 32.46 -11.80 -4.03
C PHE A 123 33.55 -11.13 -3.18
N THR A 124 33.22 -10.58 -2.01
CA THR A 124 34.20 -9.99 -1.09
C THR A 124 35.06 -11.05 -0.41
N ALA A 125 34.50 -12.18 -0.06
CA ALA A 125 35.27 -13.33 0.46
C ALA A 125 36.22 -13.93 -0.61
N ILE A 126 35.77 -13.98 -1.85
CA ILE A 126 36.62 -14.40 -2.98
C ILE A 126 37.82 -13.45 -3.13
N ASN A 127 37.63 -12.14 -2.95
CA ASN A 127 38.72 -11.15 -3.07
C ASN A 127 39.63 -11.07 -1.83
N GLY A 128 39.17 -11.52 -0.64
CA GLY A 128 39.89 -11.40 0.63
C GLY A 128 40.62 -12.66 1.12
N GLU A 129 40.00 -13.82 0.99
CA GLU A 129 40.55 -15.09 1.54
C GLU A 129 40.86 -16.18 0.51
N PHE A 130 40.49 -15.95 -0.72
CA PHE A 130 40.64 -16.97 -1.77
C PHE A 130 42.07 -17.19 -2.25
N ASP A 131 43.00 -16.33 -1.85
CA ASP A 131 44.41 -16.45 -2.23
C ASP A 131 45.06 -17.71 -1.65
N SER A 132 44.57 -18.24 -0.55
CA SER A 132 45.05 -19.47 0.05
C SER A 132 44.43 -20.75 -0.55
N GLN A 133 43.19 -20.68 -1.03
CA GLN A 133 42.48 -21.81 -1.63
C GLN A 133 42.66 -21.89 -3.16
N MET A 134 42.80 -20.75 -3.83
CA MET A 134 43.06 -20.68 -5.27
C MET A 134 44.49 -21.18 -5.62
N LYS A 135 45.43 -21.10 -4.72
CA LYS A 135 46.72 -21.77 -4.85
C LYS A 135 46.60 -23.30 -4.94
N LYS A 136 45.50 -23.88 -4.46
CA LYS A 136 45.21 -25.33 -4.56
C LYS A 136 44.44 -25.73 -5.83
N LEU A 137 43.69 -24.82 -6.41
CA LEU A 137 43.01 -25.03 -7.68
C LEU A 137 43.89 -24.48 -8.81
N LYS A 138 44.70 -25.37 -9.39
CA LYS A 138 45.59 -25.11 -10.54
C LYS A 138 44.81 -24.71 -11.78
N ASN A 139 43.83 -23.86 -11.71
CA ASN A 139 43.09 -23.40 -12.88
C ASN A 139 43.53 -21.97 -13.25
N LYS A 140 44.62 -21.92 -14.00
CA LYS A 140 45.28 -20.72 -14.52
C LYS A 140 44.32 -19.74 -15.25
N TYR A 141 43.17 -20.24 -15.70
CA TYR A 141 42.16 -19.44 -16.39
C TYR A 141 41.29 -18.62 -15.43
N ALA A 142 40.94 -19.18 -14.27
CA ALA A 142 40.13 -18.44 -13.26
C ALA A 142 40.95 -17.31 -12.60
N ALA A 143 42.25 -17.53 -12.34
CA ALA A 143 43.13 -16.51 -11.78
C ALA A 143 43.34 -15.33 -12.75
N ASN A 144 43.50 -15.59 -14.05
CA ASN A 144 43.65 -14.56 -15.08
C ASN A 144 42.36 -13.76 -15.29
N LEU A 145 41.20 -14.40 -15.23
CA LEU A 145 39.90 -13.72 -15.31
C LEU A 145 39.64 -12.79 -14.11
N LEU A 146 40.03 -13.23 -12.92
CA LEU A 146 39.87 -12.42 -11.71
C LEU A 146 40.86 -11.22 -11.65
N GLN A 147 42.08 -11.36 -12.14
CA GLN A 147 43.04 -10.25 -12.12
C GLN A 147 42.77 -9.20 -13.20
N GLN A 148 42.23 -9.57 -14.34
CA GLN A 148 41.93 -8.64 -15.43
C GLN A 148 40.57 -7.95 -15.27
N ASN A 149 39.66 -8.44 -14.42
CA ASN A 149 38.25 -8.03 -14.38
C ASN A 149 37.77 -7.50 -13.01
N GLN A 150 38.66 -7.03 -12.14
CA GLN A 150 38.23 -6.45 -10.84
C GLN A 150 37.28 -5.29 -11.03
N THR A 151 37.45 -4.50 -12.09
CA THR A 151 36.55 -3.41 -12.47
C THR A 151 35.18 -3.94 -12.93
N VAL A 152 35.15 -5.04 -13.66
CA VAL A 152 33.90 -5.67 -14.13
C VAL A 152 33.14 -6.31 -12.97
N ILE A 153 33.86 -6.94 -12.03
CA ILE A 153 33.27 -7.51 -10.81
C ILE A 153 32.65 -6.43 -9.93
N ASN A 154 33.35 -5.30 -9.75
CA ASN A 154 32.83 -4.16 -9.01
C ASN A 154 31.62 -3.52 -9.70
N GLN A 155 31.63 -3.41 -11.03
CA GLN A 155 30.49 -2.90 -11.81
C GLN A 155 29.29 -3.86 -11.78
N LEU A 156 29.51 -5.19 -11.81
CA LEU A 156 28.45 -6.17 -11.65
C LEU A 156 27.88 -6.15 -10.24
N GLY A 157 28.74 -6.03 -9.22
CA GLY A 157 28.30 -5.88 -7.83
C GLY A 157 27.44 -4.64 -7.63
N SER A 158 27.87 -3.48 -8.14
CA SER A 158 27.08 -2.24 -8.09
C SER A 158 25.74 -2.39 -8.79
N LYS A 159 25.72 -2.95 -10.00
CA LYS A 159 24.47 -3.17 -10.74
C LYS A 159 23.51 -4.14 -10.07
N LEU A 160 24.03 -5.15 -9.37
CA LEU A 160 23.20 -6.08 -8.59
C LEU A 160 22.62 -5.40 -7.34
N ILE A 161 23.41 -4.54 -6.69
CA ILE A 161 22.94 -3.74 -5.56
C ILE A 161 21.87 -2.76 -6.03
N ASP A 162 22.13 -2.03 -7.11
CA ASP A 162 21.18 -1.05 -7.66
C ASP A 162 19.87 -1.74 -8.04
N ARG A 163 19.93 -2.91 -8.68
CA ARG A 163 18.73 -3.71 -8.97
C ARG A 163 18.00 -4.20 -7.72
N ALA A 164 18.73 -4.64 -6.71
CA ALA A 164 18.13 -5.08 -5.46
C ALA A 164 17.48 -3.92 -4.70
N MET A 165 18.02 -2.70 -4.84
CA MET A 165 17.45 -1.48 -4.24
C MET A 165 16.29 -0.91 -5.05
N ASP A 166 16.16 -1.25 -6.33
CA ASP A 166 15.03 -0.87 -7.19
C ASP A 166 13.78 -1.75 -6.98
N ILE A 167 13.90 -2.85 -6.26
CA ILE A 167 12.76 -3.71 -5.94
C ILE A 167 11.88 -2.98 -4.92
N GLN A 168 10.72 -2.52 -5.37
CA GLN A 168 9.75 -1.87 -4.49
C GLN A 168 9.16 -2.91 -3.52
N PRO A 169 9.03 -2.57 -2.22
CA PRO A 169 8.36 -3.45 -1.28
C PRO A 169 6.86 -3.53 -1.59
N SER A 170 6.29 -4.71 -1.45
CA SER A 170 4.86 -4.93 -1.61
C SER A 170 4.15 -4.77 -0.27
N ILE A 171 3.04 -4.05 -0.27
CA ILE A 171 2.16 -3.94 0.89
C ILE A 171 0.91 -4.77 0.64
N PHE A 172 0.62 -5.66 1.58
CA PHE A 172 -0.59 -6.48 1.56
C PHE A 172 -1.53 -6.06 2.68
N VAL A 173 -2.80 -5.89 2.34
CA VAL A 173 -3.87 -5.66 3.31
C VAL A 173 -4.92 -6.74 3.11
N ASN A 174 -5.23 -7.46 4.17
CA ASN A 174 -6.22 -8.53 4.10
C ASN A 174 -7.64 -7.97 4.02
N SER A 175 -8.53 -8.71 3.34
CA SER A 175 -9.98 -8.50 3.46
C SER A 175 -10.42 -8.64 4.92
N GLY A 176 -11.54 -8.03 5.28
CA GLY A 176 -12.04 -8.00 6.66
C GLY A 176 -11.39 -6.94 7.55
N LYS A 177 -10.39 -6.20 7.06
CA LYS A 177 -9.77 -5.10 7.82
C LYS A 177 -10.71 -3.93 7.94
N LYS A 178 -10.83 -3.40 9.14
CA LYS A 178 -11.58 -2.16 9.42
C LYS A 178 -10.82 -0.96 8.86
N VAL A 179 -11.54 -0.10 8.16
CA VAL A 179 -11.04 1.14 7.57
C VAL A 179 -12.05 2.24 7.81
N ASN A 180 -11.61 3.47 7.75
CA ASN A 180 -12.47 4.63 7.88
C ASN A 180 -12.33 5.51 6.64
N VAL A 181 -13.44 6.06 6.19
CA VAL A 181 -13.45 7.10 5.16
C VAL A 181 -13.55 8.45 5.85
N PHE A 182 -12.56 9.30 5.65
CA PHE A 182 -12.57 10.64 6.19
C PHE A 182 -13.28 11.58 5.22
N VAL A 183 -14.40 12.14 5.68
CA VAL A 183 -15.19 13.08 4.89
C VAL A 183 -14.48 14.44 4.85
N ASN A 184 -13.91 14.80 3.69
CA ASN A 184 -13.13 16.03 3.52
C ASN A 184 -13.95 17.20 2.97
N LYS A 185 -15.15 16.93 2.45
CA LYS A 185 -16.12 17.92 1.99
C LYS A 185 -17.52 17.52 2.41
N PRO A 186 -18.45 18.47 2.63
CA PRO A 186 -19.82 18.13 3.01
C PRO A 186 -20.49 17.23 1.97
N LEU A 187 -21.16 16.19 2.43
CA LEU A 187 -21.97 15.30 1.61
C LEU A 187 -23.44 15.62 1.86
N ILE A 188 -24.18 15.92 0.80
CA ILE A 188 -25.62 16.11 0.83
C ILE A 188 -26.28 14.90 0.19
N LEU A 189 -27.09 14.19 0.94
CA LEU A 189 -27.72 12.94 0.50
C LEU A 189 -29.21 12.97 0.85
N PRO A 190 -30.07 12.43 -0.03
CA PRO A 190 -31.46 12.21 0.34
C PRO A 190 -31.54 11.22 1.51
N ILE A 191 -32.51 11.45 2.39
CA ILE A 191 -32.77 10.57 3.55
C ILE A 191 -33.03 9.14 3.02
N PHE A 192 -32.37 8.16 3.65
CA PHE A 192 -32.62 6.77 3.33
C PHE A 192 -34.01 6.35 3.84
N LYS A 193 -34.87 5.96 2.93
CA LYS A 193 -36.18 5.38 3.25
C LYS A 193 -36.09 3.86 3.06
N LYS A 194 -36.36 3.17 4.12
CA LYS A 194 -36.41 1.69 4.10
C LYS A 194 -37.61 1.18 3.35
#